data_306b2dd801d0abc5bfcbcec411343750
#
_entry.id   306b2dd801d0abc5bfcbcec411343750
#
_cell.length_a   1.000
_cell.length_b   1.000
_cell.length_c   1.000
_cell.angle_alpha   90.00
_cell.angle_beta   90.00
_cell.angle_gamma   90.00
#
_symmetry.space_group_name_H-M   'P 1'
#
loop_
_entity.id
_entity.type
_entity.pdbx_description
1 polymer ?
#
loop_
_entity_poly.entity_id
_entity_poly.type
_entity_poly.pdbx_seq_one_letter_code
_entity_poly.pdbx_strand_id
1 'polypeptide(L)'
;MKYNYVLHITDDYLYLKKKDKVIKYKLAKDVVYGGKVANINKFMKSLEKLLSENHLNNSLFGEKIKIIVASNYTTADITFLKNIINCFNYRKVSIDKELKYYKLNNTNSYVNVFDNYLNITFLDEYKKVNNIYIETKCFFNNDDLMSYINYILGEKEVYLLGSGNLINEIFSNFEDKFNKKTYIFKNFETYIITSEKAWKTRILSTFVERFLLHYIL
;
A
#
# COMPACT_ATOMS: atom_id res chain seq x y z
N MET A 1 14.03 3.36 14.40
CA MET A 1 14.97 4.04 13.49
C MET A 1 14.16 4.95 12.56
N LYS A 2 14.45 6.26 12.45
CA LYS A 2 13.65 7.22 11.67
C LYS A 2 14.18 7.27 10.22
N TYR A 3 13.28 7.16 9.24
CA TYR A 3 13.57 7.40 7.83
C TYR A 3 13.30 8.88 7.50
N ASN A 4 14.08 9.42 6.56
CA ASN A 4 13.93 10.80 6.12
C ASN A 4 12.77 10.91 5.14
N TYR A 5 12.62 9.88 4.30
CA TYR A 5 11.58 9.78 3.27
C TYR A 5 10.82 8.47 3.36
N VAL A 6 9.55 8.52 3.00
CA VAL A 6 8.73 7.34 2.71
C VAL A 6 8.20 7.51 1.30
N LEU A 7 8.52 6.57 0.41
CA LEU A 7 8.02 6.50 -0.96
C LEU A 7 7.02 5.35 -1.04
N HIS A 8 5.79 5.65 -1.45
CA HIS A 8 4.80 4.64 -1.78
C HIS A 8 4.60 4.59 -3.29
N ILE A 9 4.70 3.40 -3.86
CA ILE A 9 4.60 3.14 -5.29
C ILE A 9 3.23 2.51 -5.57
N THR A 10 2.44 3.18 -6.40
CA THR A 10 1.17 2.68 -6.92
C THR A 10 1.20 2.69 -8.45
N ASP A 11 0.18 2.17 -9.11
CA ASP A 11 0.12 2.14 -10.58
C ASP A 11 0.07 3.54 -11.19
N ASP A 12 -0.66 4.45 -10.56
CA ASP A 12 -0.92 5.78 -11.12
C ASP A 12 -0.01 6.86 -10.54
N TYR A 13 0.54 6.65 -9.34
CA TYR A 13 1.26 7.69 -8.62
C TYR A 13 2.44 7.18 -7.82
N LEU A 14 3.44 8.04 -7.69
CA LEU A 14 4.44 8.00 -6.62
C LEU A 14 4.03 8.98 -5.53
N TYR A 15 3.91 8.51 -4.30
CA TYR A 15 3.66 9.35 -3.14
C TYR A 15 4.93 9.42 -2.30
N LEU A 16 5.48 10.62 -2.19
CA LEU A 16 6.69 10.87 -1.40
C LEU A 16 6.36 11.69 -0.17
N LYS A 17 6.56 11.09 1.00
CA LYS A 17 6.44 11.78 2.28
C LYS A 17 7.79 12.26 2.76
N LYS A 18 7.88 13.57 3.02
CA LYS A 18 9.00 14.24 3.69
C LYS A 18 8.46 14.98 4.90
N LYS A 19 8.81 14.56 6.13
CA LYS A 19 8.23 15.10 7.37
C LYS A 19 6.69 14.99 7.34
N ASP A 20 5.99 16.11 7.39
CA ASP A 20 4.52 16.18 7.38
C ASP A 20 3.94 16.49 5.99
N LYS A 21 4.80 16.73 4.98
CA LYS A 21 4.38 17.01 3.60
C LYS A 21 4.35 15.71 2.80
N VAL A 22 3.26 15.50 2.06
CA VAL A 22 3.13 14.45 1.06
C VAL A 22 3.10 15.09 -0.32
N ILE A 23 3.96 14.59 -1.19
CA ILE A 23 4.08 15.00 -2.58
C ILE A 23 3.53 13.86 -3.43
N LYS A 24 2.64 14.18 -4.35
CA LYS A 24 2.03 13.24 -5.29
C LYS A 24 2.56 13.52 -6.68
N TYR A 25 3.11 12.51 -7.33
CA TYR A 25 3.62 12.57 -8.69
C TYR A 25 2.89 11.56 -9.56
N LYS A 26 2.21 12.01 -10.61
CA LYS A 26 1.46 11.15 -11.53
C LYS A 26 2.42 10.39 -12.44
N LEU A 27 2.26 9.07 -12.50
CA LEU A 27 2.97 8.21 -13.42
C LEU A 27 2.31 8.20 -14.79
N ALA A 28 3.11 8.00 -15.84
CA ALA A 28 2.56 7.62 -17.14
C ALA A 28 2.01 6.20 -17.06
N LYS A 29 1.05 5.90 -17.92
CA LYS A 29 0.56 4.52 -18.10
C LYS A 29 1.75 3.61 -18.41
N ASP A 30 1.71 2.36 -18.02
CA ASP A 30 2.76 1.36 -18.24
C ASP A 30 4.07 1.50 -17.44
N VAL A 31 4.20 2.47 -16.57
CA VAL A 31 5.39 2.59 -15.69
C VAL A 31 5.35 1.58 -14.57
N VAL A 32 4.21 1.50 -13.90
CA VAL A 32 3.88 0.50 -12.89
C VAL A 32 2.59 -0.18 -13.33
N TYR A 33 2.55 -1.49 -13.24
CA TYR A 33 1.37 -2.28 -13.57
C TYR A 33 1.20 -3.42 -12.56
N GLY A 34 0.01 -3.56 -12.04
CA GLY A 34 -0.25 -4.55 -11.02
C GLY A 34 0.54 -4.32 -9.73
N GLY A 35 0.84 -3.06 -9.42
CA GLY A 35 1.69 -2.67 -8.29
C GLY A 35 3.18 -2.88 -8.53
N LYS A 36 3.61 -3.45 -9.66
CA LYS A 36 5.01 -3.75 -9.96
C LYS A 36 5.58 -2.82 -11.04
N VAL A 37 6.85 -2.47 -10.90
CA VAL A 37 7.56 -1.69 -11.92
C VAL A 37 7.63 -2.49 -13.22
N ALA A 38 6.90 -2.03 -14.23
CA ALA A 38 6.80 -2.66 -15.55
C ALA A 38 7.83 -2.08 -16.53
N ASN A 39 8.11 -0.77 -16.44
CA ASN A 39 9.08 -0.09 -17.29
C ASN A 39 10.12 0.64 -16.44
N ILE A 40 11.32 0.05 -16.32
CA ILE A 40 12.41 0.54 -15.47
C ILE A 40 12.85 1.93 -15.88
N ASN A 41 13.07 2.16 -17.18
CA ASN A 41 13.59 3.42 -17.67
C ASN A 41 12.63 4.59 -17.40
N LYS A 42 11.33 4.36 -17.63
CA LYS A 42 10.31 5.35 -17.33
C LYS A 42 10.16 5.56 -15.82
N PHE A 43 10.24 4.49 -15.03
CA PHE A 43 10.20 4.57 -13.57
C PHE A 43 11.36 5.38 -13.01
N MET A 44 12.59 5.10 -13.44
CA MET A 44 13.78 5.84 -13.01
C MET A 44 13.68 7.32 -13.36
N LYS A 45 13.27 7.66 -14.60
CA LYS A 45 13.05 9.05 -15.01
C LYS A 45 11.98 9.75 -14.17
N SER A 46 10.88 9.05 -13.87
CA SER A 46 9.80 9.61 -13.03
C SER A 46 10.26 9.85 -11.59
N LEU A 47 11.02 8.91 -11.03
CA LEU A 47 11.58 9.04 -9.69
C LEU A 47 12.64 10.16 -9.64
N GLU A 48 13.53 10.23 -10.61
CA GLU A 48 14.54 11.29 -10.74
C GLU A 48 13.87 12.67 -10.80
N LYS A 49 12.83 12.81 -11.62
CA LYS A 49 12.06 14.04 -11.73
C LYS A 49 11.40 14.41 -10.40
N LEU A 50 10.71 13.46 -9.75
CA LEU A 50 10.11 13.67 -8.44
C LEU A 50 11.14 14.14 -7.40
N LEU A 51 12.33 13.54 -7.38
CA LEU A 51 13.39 13.87 -6.44
C LEU A 51 14.02 15.23 -6.74
N SER A 52 14.32 15.54 -8.02
CA SER A 52 14.94 16.81 -8.43
C SER A 52 14.03 18.01 -8.19
N GLU A 53 12.77 17.92 -8.58
CA GLU A 53 11.76 18.96 -8.36
C GLU A 53 11.53 19.30 -6.88
N ASN A 54 11.86 18.38 -5.98
CA ASN A 54 11.71 18.54 -4.55
C ASN A 54 13.04 18.76 -3.82
N HIS A 55 14.12 19.04 -4.54
CA HIS A 55 15.46 19.31 -4.00
C HIS A 55 15.99 18.17 -3.10
N LEU A 56 15.76 16.92 -3.50
CA LEU A 56 16.11 15.73 -2.73
C LEU A 56 17.36 15.02 -3.23
N ASN A 57 17.95 15.46 -4.34
CA ASN A 57 19.09 14.82 -4.99
C ASN A 57 20.47 15.16 -4.38
N ASN A 58 20.53 16.11 -3.41
CA ASN A 58 21.80 16.73 -3.00
C ASN A 58 22.20 16.46 -1.54
N SER A 59 21.85 15.34 -0.95
CA SER A 59 22.37 15.01 0.37
C SER A 59 23.76 14.38 0.28
N LEU A 60 24.79 15.15 0.63
CA LEU A 60 26.20 14.71 0.70
C LEU A 60 26.41 13.51 1.63
N PHE A 61 25.51 13.24 2.58
CA PHE A 61 25.62 12.17 3.57
C PHE A 61 24.68 10.99 3.35
N GLY A 62 24.00 10.94 2.23
CA GLY A 62 23.02 9.92 1.90
C GLY A 62 21.88 9.83 2.92
N GLU A 63 20.67 9.93 2.47
CA GLU A 63 19.50 9.87 3.34
C GLU A 63 18.93 8.45 3.42
N LYS A 64 18.01 8.24 4.36
CA LYS A 64 17.35 6.95 4.54
C LYS A 64 15.96 7.02 3.92
N ILE A 65 15.68 6.10 3.01
CA ILE A 65 14.37 5.98 2.38
C ILE A 65 13.70 4.66 2.76
N LYS A 66 12.43 4.74 3.09
CA LYS A 66 11.54 3.59 3.19
C LYS A 66 10.65 3.59 1.96
N ILE A 67 10.52 2.44 1.31
CA ILE A 67 9.66 2.25 0.16
C ILE A 67 8.52 1.32 0.56
N ILE A 68 7.31 1.66 0.19
CA ILE A 68 6.13 0.83 0.37
C ILE A 68 5.68 0.39 -1.01
N VAL A 69 5.49 -0.91 -1.15
CA VAL A 69 5.10 -1.56 -2.40
C VAL A 69 3.88 -2.44 -2.20
N ALA A 70 3.19 -2.75 -3.28
CA ALA A 70 2.04 -3.63 -3.28
C ALA A 70 2.35 -4.99 -2.61
N SER A 71 1.33 -5.61 -2.04
CA SER A 71 1.47 -6.85 -1.25
C SER A 71 1.93 -8.05 -2.09
N ASN A 72 1.73 -8.01 -3.41
CA ASN A 72 2.09 -9.06 -4.36
C ASN A 72 3.58 -9.11 -4.77
N TYR A 73 4.43 -8.18 -4.27
CA TYR A 73 5.86 -8.23 -4.54
C TYR A 73 6.49 -9.52 -4.01
N THR A 74 7.26 -10.20 -4.85
CA THR A 74 8.10 -11.34 -4.45
C THR A 74 9.41 -10.86 -3.86
N THR A 75 10.21 -11.78 -3.31
CA THR A 75 11.58 -11.46 -2.85
C THR A 75 12.46 -10.99 -4.01
N ALA A 76 12.29 -11.57 -5.20
CA ALA A 76 13.01 -11.15 -6.40
C ALA A 76 12.65 -9.72 -6.81
N ASP A 77 11.35 -9.38 -6.83
CA ASP A 77 10.88 -8.02 -7.13
C ASP A 77 11.45 -6.99 -6.14
N ILE A 78 11.50 -7.33 -4.85
CA ILE A 78 12.07 -6.47 -3.80
C ILE A 78 13.57 -6.25 -4.03
N THR A 79 14.32 -7.31 -4.33
CA THR A 79 15.75 -7.22 -4.60
C THR A 79 16.01 -6.37 -5.83
N PHE A 80 15.24 -6.58 -6.88
CA PHE A 80 15.31 -5.82 -8.11
C PHE A 80 15.04 -4.33 -7.89
N LEU A 81 13.93 -4.00 -7.22
CA LEU A 81 13.60 -2.60 -6.89
C LEU A 81 14.67 -1.95 -6.02
N LYS A 82 15.22 -2.70 -5.05
CA LYS A 82 16.30 -2.20 -4.19
C LYS A 82 17.54 -1.82 -5.00
N ASN A 83 17.89 -2.61 -6.01
CA ASN A 83 19.01 -2.31 -6.89
C ASN A 83 18.77 -1.03 -7.71
N ILE A 84 17.56 -0.84 -8.25
CA ILE A 84 17.17 0.40 -8.94
C ILE A 84 17.33 1.60 -8.01
N ILE A 85 16.80 1.52 -6.80
CA ILE A 85 16.82 2.64 -5.85
C ILE A 85 18.23 2.94 -5.34
N ASN A 86 19.09 1.97 -5.24
CA ASN A 86 20.49 2.18 -4.86
C ASN A 86 21.26 3.08 -5.86
N CYS A 87 20.81 3.17 -7.13
CA CYS A 87 21.38 4.10 -8.11
C CYS A 87 21.21 5.59 -7.71
N PHE A 88 20.29 5.88 -6.76
CA PHE A 88 20.04 7.24 -6.27
C PHE A 88 20.83 7.60 -5.00
N ASN A 89 21.89 6.82 -4.66
CA ASN A 89 22.82 7.10 -3.56
C ASN A 89 22.19 7.25 -2.15
N TYR A 90 21.10 6.54 -1.87
CA TYR A 90 20.56 6.49 -0.52
C TYR A 90 21.46 5.67 0.42
N ARG A 91 21.77 6.22 1.59
CA ARG A 91 22.55 5.54 2.64
C ARG A 91 21.90 4.25 3.12
N LYS A 92 20.57 4.23 3.17
CA LYS A 92 19.79 3.07 3.58
C LYS A 92 18.45 3.03 2.86
N VAL A 93 18.19 1.92 2.21
CA VAL A 93 16.93 1.60 1.57
C VAL A 93 16.25 0.47 2.35
N SER A 94 15.00 0.67 2.75
CA SER A 94 14.14 -0.37 3.31
C SER A 94 12.87 -0.48 2.46
N ILE A 95 12.46 -1.69 2.15
CA ILE A 95 11.24 -1.94 1.38
C ILE A 95 10.30 -2.74 2.26
N ASP A 96 9.09 -2.20 2.45
CA ASP A 96 8.00 -2.84 3.17
C ASP A 96 6.85 -3.09 2.18
N LYS A 97 6.12 -4.18 2.36
CA LYS A 97 4.86 -4.44 1.63
C LYS A 97 3.71 -3.72 2.33
N GLU A 98 2.70 -3.28 1.56
CA GLU A 98 1.46 -2.68 2.08
C GLU A 98 0.80 -3.54 3.14
N LEU A 99 0.84 -4.86 2.97
CA LEU A 99 0.32 -5.84 3.93
C LEU A 99 0.76 -5.58 5.39
N LYS A 100 1.96 -5.04 5.59
CA LYS A 100 2.48 -4.70 6.91
C LYS A 100 1.68 -3.62 7.63
N TYR A 101 0.95 -2.80 6.87
CA TYR A 101 0.16 -1.67 7.36
C TYR A 101 -1.31 -2.02 7.55
N TYR A 102 -1.74 -3.21 7.12
CA TYR A 102 -3.10 -3.69 7.31
C TYR A 102 -3.29 -4.21 8.74
N LYS A 103 -4.40 -3.85 9.36
CA LYS A 103 -4.80 -4.40 10.66
C LYS A 103 -5.71 -5.61 10.45
N LEU A 104 -5.16 -6.65 9.85
CA LEU A 104 -5.91 -7.86 9.55
C LEU A 104 -6.34 -8.59 10.83
N ASN A 105 -7.59 -9.01 10.84
CA ASN A 105 -8.18 -9.93 11.80
C ASN A 105 -9.14 -10.88 11.06
N ASN A 106 -9.80 -11.79 11.78
CA ASN A 106 -10.66 -12.80 11.17
C ASN A 106 -11.97 -12.21 10.58
N THR A 107 -12.34 -10.99 10.97
CA THR A 107 -13.61 -10.36 10.59
C THR A 107 -13.46 -9.30 9.50
N ASN A 108 -12.25 -8.97 9.09
CA ASN A 108 -12.03 -7.94 8.08
C ASN A 108 -11.18 -8.40 6.91
N SER A 109 -11.28 -7.64 5.83
CA SER A 109 -10.53 -7.80 4.59
C SER A 109 -10.17 -6.44 4.02
N TYR A 110 -9.07 -6.39 3.28
CA TYR A 110 -8.61 -5.20 2.57
C TYR A 110 -8.67 -5.45 1.07
N VAL A 111 -9.38 -4.59 0.35
CA VAL A 111 -9.50 -4.63 -1.10
C VAL A 111 -8.85 -3.38 -1.68
N ASN A 112 -7.71 -3.57 -2.32
CA ASN A 112 -7.01 -2.52 -3.07
C ASN A 112 -7.57 -2.49 -4.48
N VAL A 113 -8.15 -1.35 -4.87
CA VAL A 113 -8.80 -1.15 -6.16
C VAL A 113 -7.94 -0.25 -7.02
N PHE A 114 -7.55 -0.76 -8.18
CA PHE A 114 -6.82 -0.05 -9.22
C PHE A 114 -7.63 -0.11 -10.51
N ASP A 115 -7.29 0.68 -11.52
CA ASP A 115 -8.09 0.77 -12.75
C ASP A 115 -8.24 -0.57 -13.48
N ASN A 116 -7.22 -1.43 -13.45
CA ASN A 116 -7.20 -2.68 -14.21
C ASN A 116 -7.21 -3.93 -13.36
N TYR A 117 -7.09 -3.82 -12.04
CA TYR A 117 -7.02 -4.98 -11.15
C TYR A 117 -7.42 -4.64 -9.72
N LEU A 118 -7.71 -5.70 -8.98
CA LEU A 118 -7.97 -5.69 -7.55
C LEU A 118 -6.96 -6.56 -6.83
N ASN A 119 -6.63 -6.19 -5.62
CA ASN A 119 -5.87 -7.03 -4.72
C ASN A 119 -6.63 -7.19 -3.40
N ILE A 120 -7.09 -8.42 -3.13
CA ILE A 120 -7.87 -8.76 -1.93
C ILE A 120 -6.96 -9.43 -0.92
N THR A 121 -6.89 -8.90 0.29
CA THR A 121 -6.08 -9.41 1.38
C THR A 121 -6.94 -9.69 2.61
N PHE A 122 -6.91 -10.91 3.13
CA PHE A 122 -7.66 -11.35 4.30
C PHE A 122 -6.95 -12.48 5.05
N LEU A 123 -7.43 -12.79 6.26
CA LEU A 123 -7.04 -14.01 6.96
C LEU A 123 -8.03 -15.14 6.64
N ASP A 124 -7.51 -16.32 6.33
CA ASP A 124 -8.33 -17.54 6.23
C ASP A 124 -8.68 -18.09 7.63
N GLU A 125 -9.41 -19.19 7.65
CA GLU A 125 -9.80 -19.91 8.87
C GLU A 125 -8.61 -20.40 9.72
N TYR A 126 -7.45 -20.63 9.10
CA TYR A 126 -6.20 -20.99 9.77
C TYR A 126 -5.36 -19.78 10.19
N LYS A 127 -5.90 -18.56 10.11
CA LYS A 127 -5.20 -17.29 10.38
C LYS A 127 -3.98 -17.04 9.49
N LYS A 128 -3.94 -17.68 8.33
CA LYS A 128 -2.94 -17.38 7.31
C LYS A 128 -3.40 -16.23 6.43
N VAL A 129 -2.45 -15.39 6.04
CA VAL A 129 -2.72 -14.28 5.13
C VAL A 129 -2.89 -14.82 3.73
N ASN A 130 -4.07 -14.59 3.16
CA ASN A 130 -4.36 -14.78 1.75
C ASN A 130 -4.31 -13.45 1.01
N ASN A 131 -3.77 -13.47 -0.19
CA ASN A 131 -3.62 -12.31 -1.04
C ASN A 131 -4.01 -12.73 -2.47
N ILE A 132 -5.19 -12.31 -2.91
CA ILE A 132 -5.77 -12.69 -4.20
C ILE A 132 -5.69 -11.50 -5.14
N TYR A 133 -5.11 -11.74 -6.30
CA TYR A 133 -4.97 -10.78 -7.36
C TYR A 133 -5.99 -11.08 -8.48
N ILE A 134 -6.77 -10.07 -8.87
CA ILE A 134 -7.84 -10.20 -9.84
C ILE A 134 -7.69 -9.11 -10.90
N GLU A 135 -7.57 -9.50 -12.17
CA GLU A 135 -7.65 -8.56 -13.29
C GLU A 135 -9.12 -8.27 -13.62
N THR A 136 -9.48 -7.00 -13.62
CA THR A 136 -10.89 -6.57 -13.82
C THR A 136 -11.41 -6.94 -15.22
N LYS A 137 -10.53 -6.96 -16.24
CA LYS A 137 -10.87 -7.36 -17.61
C LYS A 137 -11.30 -8.82 -17.77
N CYS A 138 -11.10 -9.67 -16.75
CA CYS A 138 -11.54 -11.07 -16.75
C CYS A 138 -13.07 -11.22 -16.53
N PHE A 139 -13.77 -10.13 -16.20
CA PHE A 139 -15.20 -10.13 -15.94
C PHE A 139 -15.94 -9.39 -17.05
N PHE A 140 -17.13 -9.89 -17.40
CA PHE A 140 -17.97 -9.28 -18.45
C PHE A 140 -18.58 -7.94 -18.01
N ASN A 141 -18.88 -7.83 -16.71
CA ASN A 141 -19.49 -6.62 -16.15
C ASN A 141 -19.09 -6.46 -14.66
N ASN A 142 -19.45 -5.31 -14.11
CA ASN A 142 -19.14 -4.98 -12.70
C ASN A 142 -19.94 -5.84 -11.71
N ASP A 143 -21.12 -6.32 -12.07
CA ASP A 143 -21.96 -7.16 -11.20
C ASP A 143 -21.34 -8.53 -10.98
N ASP A 144 -20.78 -9.15 -12.03
CA ASP A 144 -20.07 -10.42 -11.95
C ASP A 144 -18.82 -10.27 -11.05
N LEU A 145 -18.07 -9.18 -11.25
CA LEU A 145 -16.91 -8.87 -10.43
C LEU A 145 -17.28 -8.69 -8.97
N MET A 146 -18.33 -7.90 -8.67
CA MET A 146 -18.81 -7.68 -7.30
C MET A 146 -19.27 -9.00 -6.63
N SER A 147 -19.98 -9.83 -7.37
CA SER A 147 -20.47 -11.13 -6.89
C SER A 147 -19.31 -12.07 -6.56
N TYR A 148 -18.27 -12.08 -7.41
CA TYR A 148 -17.06 -12.85 -7.18
C TYR A 148 -16.27 -12.34 -5.96
N ILE A 149 -16.13 -11.03 -5.80
CA ILE A 149 -15.50 -10.42 -4.62
C ILE A 149 -16.27 -10.81 -3.36
N ASN A 150 -17.60 -10.68 -3.38
CA ASN A 150 -18.43 -11.05 -2.24
C ASN A 150 -18.29 -12.53 -1.86
N TYR A 151 -18.22 -13.42 -2.84
CA TYR A 151 -17.96 -14.84 -2.61
C TYR A 151 -16.64 -15.10 -1.90
N ILE A 152 -15.54 -14.46 -2.36
CA ILE A 152 -14.21 -14.58 -1.74
C ILE A 152 -14.20 -14.07 -0.30
N LEU A 153 -14.88 -12.95 -0.05
CA LEU A 153 -14.84 -12.27 1.25
C LEU A 153 -15.70 -12.96 2.32
N GLY A 154 -16.68 -13.79 1.92
CA GLY A 154 -17.61 -14.40 2.87
C GLY A 154 -18.28 -13.33 3.75
N GLU A 155 -18.31 -13.53 5.07
CA GLU A 155 -18.94 -12.61 6.03
C GLU A 155 -18.03 -11.46 6.52
N LYS A 156 -16.87 -11.25 5.89
CA LYS A 156 -15.90 -10.27 6.36
C LYS A 156 -16.32 -8.83 6.03
N GLU A 157 -16.06 -7.92 6.95
CA GLU A 157 -16.12 -6.47 6.69
C GLU A 157 -15.08 -6.09 5.62
N VAL A 158 -15.41 -5.10 4.78
CA VAL A 158 -14.60 -4.71 3.64
C VAL A 158 -13.96 -3.34 3.86
N TYR A 159 -12.65 -3.29 3.79
CA TYR A 159 -11.87 -2.04 3.79
C TYR A 159 -11.35 -1.79 2.38
N LEU A 160 -11.97 -0.82 1.70
CA LEU A 160 -11.62 -0.44 0.33
C LEU A 160 -10.49 0.60 0.34
N LEU A 161 -9.47 0.32 -0.42
CA LEU A 161 -8.30 1.17 -0.62
C LEU A 161 -8.11 1.43 -2.12
N GLY A 162 -7.49 2.54 -2.47
CA GLY A 162 -7.15 2.84 -3.85
C GLY A 162 -7.65 4.20 -4.31
N SER A 163 -7.32 4.56 -5.54
CA SER A 163 -7.56 5.89 -6.12
C SER A 163 -8.36 5.87 -7.43
N GLY A 164 -8.75 4.70 -7.93
CA GLY A 164 -9.40 4.55 -9.23
C GLY A 164 -10.88 4.95 -9.23
N ASN A 165 -11.40 5.32 -10.39
CA ASN A 165 -12.84 5.53 -10.62
C ASN A 165 -13.65 4.27 -10.32
N LEU A 166 -13.04 3.11 -10.46
CA LEU A 166 -13.61 1.80 -10.20
C LEU A 166 -14.15 1.67 -8.76
N ILE A 167 -13.54 2.35 -7.78
CA ILE A 167 -14.04 2.38 -6.40
C ILE A 167 -15.48 2.91 -6.35
N ASN A 168 -15.73 4.02 -7.01
CA ASN A 168 -17.04 4.64 -6.98
C ASN A 168 -18.06 3.83 -7.79
N GLU A 169 -17.63 3.26 -8.94
CA GLU A 169 -18.52 2.51 -9.84
C GLU A 169 -18.91 1.14 -9.26
N ILE A 170 -17.94 0.42 -8.69
CA ILE A 170 -18.18 -0.96 -8.21
C ILE A 170 -18.72 -0.96 -6.78
N PHE A 171 -18.19 -0.11 -5.91
CA PHE A 171 -18.43 -0.22 -4.48
C PHE A 171 -19.42 0.79 -3.91
N SER A 172 -19.95 1.73 -4.70
CA SER A 172 -21.00 2.64 -4.23
C SER A 172 -22.23 1.91 -3.69
N ASN A 173 -22.54 0.75 -4.27
CA ASN A 173 -23.72 -0.06 -3.92
C ASN A 173 -23.35 -1.40 -3.28
N PHE A 174 -22.07 -1.65 -2.95
CA PHE A 174 -21.62 -2.96 -2.46
C PHE A 174 -22.21 -3.29 -1.09
N GLU A 175 -22.28 -2.31 -0.20
CA GLU A 175 -22.85 -2.46 1.14
C GLU A 175 -24.34 -2.80 1.08
N ASP A 176 -25.10 -2.06 0.29
CA ASP A 176 -26.55 -2.28 0.13
C ASP A 176 -26.86 -3.61 -0.56
N LYS A 177 -26.11 -3.93 -1.62
CA LYS A 177 -26.34 -5.14 -2.43
C LYS A 177 -26.04 -6.44 -1.68
N PHE A 178 -25.03 -6.45 -0.82
CA PHE A 178 -24.56 -7.66 -0.12
C PHE A 178 -24.74 -7.61 1.40
N ASN A 179 -25.38 -6.56 1.93
CA ASN A 179 -25.56 -6.34 3.37
C ASN A 179 -24.23 -6.47 4.15
N LYS A 180 -23.18 -5.89 3.58
CA LYS A 180 -21.82 -6.04 4.06
C LYS A 180 -21.20 -4.70 4.40
N LYS A 181 -20.81 -4.54 5.67
CA LYS A 181 -20.21 -3.30 6.15
C LYS A 181 -18.94 -2.95 5.40
N THR A 182 -18.95 -1.79 4.75
CA THR A 182 -17.91 -1.33 3.85
C THR A 182 -17.34 0.00 4.30
N TYR A 183 -16.01 0.08 4.41
CA TYR A 183 -15.28 1.29 4.77
C TYR A 183 -14.42 1.73 3.58
N ILE A 184 -14.70 2.91 3.05
CA ILE A 184 -13.97 3.46 1.90
C ILE A 184 -12.89 4.43 2.38
N PHE A 185 -11.65 4.11 2.11
CA PHE A 185 -10.52 5.01 2.33
C PHE A 185 -10.20 5.75 1.01
N LYS A 186 -10.81 6.93 0.84
CA LYS A 186 -10.66 7.75 -0.39
C LYS A 186 -9.23 8.21 -0.65
N ASN A 187 -8.35 8.21 0.36
CA ASN A 187 -6.96 8.63 0.27
C ASN A 187 -6.06 7.54 0.86
N PHE A 188 -5.57 6.66 0.01
CA PHE A 188 -4.67 5.58 0.37
C PHE A 188 -3.37 6.08 1.06
N GLU A 189 -2.89 7.25 0.65
CA GLU A 189 -1.76 7.97 1.25
C GLU A 189 -2.00 8.27 2.73
N THR A 190 -3.21 8.75 3.04
CA THR A 190 -3.60 9.09 4.42
C THR A 190 -3.63 7.83 5.29
N TYR A 191 -4.09 6.71 4.73
CA TYR A 191 -4.09 5.43 5.44
C TYR A 191 -2.66 4.98 5.80
N ILE A 192 -1.74 4.95 4.86
CA ILE A 192 -0.35 4.54 5.10
C ILE A 192 0.34 5.48 6.09
N ILE A 193 0.14 6.79 5.96
CA ILE A 193 0.70 7.79 6.88
C ILE A 193 0.13 7.63 8.28
N THR A 194 -1.20 7.42 8.40
CA THR A 194 -1.89 7.23 9.66
C THR A 194 -1.49 5.91 10.33
N SER A 195 -1.38 4.84 9.54
CA SER A 195 -0.95 3.52 10.02
C SER A 195 0.49 3.53 10.53
N GLU A 196 1.38 4.28 9.90
CA GLU A 196 2.76 4.44 10.38
C GLU A 196 2.81 5.19 11.72
N LYS A 197 1.97 6.23 11.91
CA LYS A 197 1.83 6.92 13.21
C LYS A 197 1.24 6.01 14.29
N ALA A 198 0.18 5.28 13.98
CA ALA A 198 -0.48 4.37 14.90
C ALA A 198 0.45 3.22 15.35
N TRP A 199 1.33 2.74 14.46
CA TRP A 199 2.30 1.71 14.80
C TRP A 199 3.38 2.22 15.75
N LYS A 200 3.86 3.46 15.59
CA LYS A 200 4.80 4.09 16.53
C LYS A 200 4.20 4.28 17.93
N THR A 201 2.94 4.68 18.00
CA THR A 201 2.22 4.86 19.26
C THR A 201 1.98 3.52 19.97
N ARG A 202 1.71 2.45 19.23
CA ARG A 202 1.45 1.12 19.77
C ARG A 202 2.72 0.45 20.31
N ILE A 203 3.90 0.66 19.69
CA ILE A 203 5.18 0.17 20.22
C ILE A 203 5.50 0.88 21.55
N LEU A 204 5.25 2.18 21.64
CA LEU A 204 5.42 2.93 22.87
C LEU A 204 4.45 2.47 23.98
N SER A 205 3.16 2.26 23.66
CA SER A 205 2.18 1.77 24.65
C SER A 205 2.49 0.34 25.11
N THR A 206 2.85 -0.58 24.21
CA THR A 206 3.22 -1.96 24.57
C THR A 206 4.55 -2.01 25.38
N PHE A 207 5.47 -1.09 25.12
CA PHE A 207 6.70 -0.97 25.91
C PHE A 207 6.42 -0.40 27.30
N VAL A 208 5.57 0.62 27.40
CA VAL A 208 5.15 1.21 28.69
C VAL A 208 4.31 0.21 29.51
N GLU A 209 3.37 -0.51 28.90
CA GLU A 209 2.58 -1.55 29.58
C GLU A 209 3.45 -2.71 30.07
N ARG A 210 4.43 -3.17 29.30
CA ARG A 210 5.39 -4.21 29.75
C ARG A 210 6.35 -3.71 30.81
N PHE A 211 6.73 -2.44 30.78
CA PHE A 211 7.60 -1.86 31.82
C PHE A 211 6.87 -1.67 33.15
N LEU A 212 5.60 -1.21 33.09
CA LEU A 212 4.78 -1.05 34.30
C LEU A 212 4.40 -2.39 34.97
N LEU A 213 4.17 -3.44 34.17
CA LEU A 213 3.89 -4.79 34.71
C LEU A 213 5.13 -5.47 35.37
N HIS A 214 6.34 -5.02 35.05
CA HIS A 214 7.58 -5.57 35.68
C HIS A 214 8.03 -4.82 36.91
N TYR A 215 7.45 -3.67 37.24
CA TYR A 215 7.80 -2.86 38.42
C TYR A 215 6.71 -2.78 39.49
N ILE A 216 5.55 -3.43 39.28
CA ILE A 216 4.40 -3.40 40.23
C ILE A 216 4.06 -4.81 40.77
N LEU A 217 4.81 -5.84 40.41
CA LEU A 217 4.81 -7.16 41.00
C LEU A 217 6.18 -7.46 41.65
#